data_7ccca217d9b1ca8a9c80589594c26974
#
_entry.id   7ccca217d9b1ca8a9c80589594c26974
#
_cell.length_a   1.000
_cell.length_b   1.000
_cell.length_c   1.000
_cell.angle_alpha   90.00
_cell.angle_beta   90.00
_cell.angle_gamma   90.00
#
_symmetry.space_group_name_H-M   'P 1'
#
loop_
_entity.id
_entity.type
_entity.pdbx_description
1 polymer ?
#
loop_
_entity_poly.entity_id
_entity_poly.type
_entity_poly.pdbx_seq_one_letter_code
_entity_poly.pdbx_strand_id
1 'polypeptide(L)'
;SQGDPVLFLSNPKGITSQGRRDIVDGINFLNKTALADVGDPEIATRIAQYELAYRMQSSVPGLMDIKRETSETLEAYGAKLGATSLANNCLLARRLVEKGVRFVQLFDQGWDHHSGIFGSIPKKARQLDRPVAALIGDLRERGLLDETLIVIGSEFGRTPMLQGKSNGGAGNNVGRDHH
;
A
#
# COMPACT_ATOMS: atom_id res chain seq x y z
N SER A 1 -10.31 -8.43 -5.57
CA SER A 1 -9.98 -8.42 -7.02
C SER A 1 -9.17 -9.67 -7.34
N GLN A 2 -9.61 -10.45 -8.32
CA GLN A 2 -8.79 -11.49 -8.91
C GLN A 2 -7.84 -10.81 -9.90
N GLY A 3 -6.54 -10.79 -9.61
CA GLY A 3 -5.53 -10.18 -10.47
C GLY A 3 -4.26 -9.83 -9.72
N ASP A 4 -3.23 -9.43 -10.45
CA ASP A 4 -1.99 -8.95 -9.86
C ASP A 4 -2.26 -7.72 -8.99
N PRO A 5 -1.66 -7.63 -7.80
CA PRO A 5 -1.84 -6.51 -6.88
C PRO A 5 -1.31 -5.19 -7.46
N VAL A 6 -0.44 -5.28 -8.44
CA VAL A 6 0.08 -4.16 -9.23
C VAL A 6 -0.16 -4.45 -10.70
N LEU A 7 -0.70 -3.47 -11.43
CA LEU A 7 -0.98 -3.62 -12.86
C LEU A 7 0.33 -3.88 -13.64
N PHE A 8 0.25 -4.76 -14.63
CA PHE A 8 1.35 -5.14 -15.52
C PHE A 8 2.57 -5.75 -14.84
N LEU A 9 2.39 -6.35 -13.65
CA LEU A 9 3.47 -7.00 -12.92
C LEU A 9 3.85 -8.34 -13.54
N SER A 10 2.85 -9.14 -13.93
CA SER A 10 3.09 -10.43 -14.59
C SER A 10 3.58 -10.27 -16.03
N ASN A 11 4.41 -11.22 -16.43
CA ASN A 11 4.83 -11.28 -17.81
C ASN A 11 3.65 -11.63 -18.75
N PRO A 12 3.64 -11.12 -19.98
CA PRO A 12 2.70 -11.58 -21.00
C PRO A 12 2.77 -13.09 -21.19
N LYS A 13 1.65 -13.69 -21.62
CA LYS A 13 1.59 -15.13 -21.88
C LYS A 13 2.70 -15.56 -22.85
N GLY A 14 3.47 -16.57 -22.45
CA GLY A 14 4.56 -17.12 -23.27
C GLY A 14 5.93 -16.46 -23.04
N ILE A 15 6.02 -15.40 -22.23
CA ILE A 15 7.31 -14.76 -21.89
C ILE A 15 7.74 -15.22 -20.50
N THR A 16 8.89 -15.89 -20.43
CA THR A 16 9.52 -16.27 -19.17
C THR A 16 10.23 -15.07 -18.53
N SER A 17 10.57 -15.17 -17.24
CA SER A 17 11.36 -14.12 -16.56
C SER A 17 12.73 -13.94 -17.22
N GLN A 18 13.37 -15.02 -17.69
CA GLN A 18 14.62 -14.92 -18.44
C GLN A 18 14.41 -14.25 -19.79
N GLY A 19 13.42 -14.65 -20.57
CA GLY A 19 13.10 -13.99 -21.84
C GLY A 19 12.78 -12.50 -21.68
N ARG A 20 12.14 -12.12 -20.56
CA ARG A 20 11.92 -10.71 -20.24
C ARG A 20 13.26 -9.99 -19.96
N ARG A 21 14.19 -10.62 -19.22
CA ARG A 21 15.53 -10.08 -18.98
C ARG A 21 16.28 -9.86 -20.30
N ASP A 22 16.26 -10.86 -21.16
CA ASP A 22 16.94 -10.81 -22.46
C ASP A 22 16.39 -9.67 -23.34
N ILE A 23 15.06 -9.43 -23.31
CA ILE A 23 14.44 -8.29 -24.00
C ILE A 23 14.94 -6.97 -23.45
N VAL A 24 14.96 -6.80 -22.11
CA VAL A 24 15.43 -5.56 -21.47
C VAL A 24 16.92 -5.33 -21.77
N ASP A 25 17.75 -6.37 -21.72
CA ASP A 25 19.17 -6.28 -22.05
C ASP A 25 19.39 -5.89 -23.50
N GLY A 26 18.61 -6.46 -24.44
CA GLY A 26 18.65 -6.08 -25.85
C GLY A 26 18.28 -4.62 -26.09
N ILE A 27 17.18 -4.15 -25.47
CA ILE A 27 16.76 -2.74 -25.54
C ILE A 27 17.85 -1.82 -24.95
N ASN A 28 18.40 -2.18 -23.81
CA ASN A 28 19.46 -1.40 -23.15
C ASN A 28 20.75 -1.37 -23.98
N PHE A 29 21.10 -2.46 -24.67
CA PHE A 29 22.22 -2.48 -25.58
C PHE A 29 22.03 -1.48 -26.74
N LEU A 30 20.87 -1.51 -27.40
CA LEU A 30 20.54 -0.57 -28.48
C LEU A 30 20.53 0.89 -27.99
N ASN A 31 19.95 1.15 -26.83
CA ASN A 31 19.93 2.48 -26.24
C ASN A 31 21.34 2.98 -25.86
N LYS A 32 22.22 2.12 -25.35
CA LYS A 32 23.62 2.47 -25.06
C LYS A 32 24.39 2.82 -26.32
N THR A 33 24.17 2.08 -27.41
CA THR A 33 24.75 2.40 -28.72
C THR A 33 24.27 3.76 -29.21
N ALA A 34 22.93 4.01 -29.16
CA ALA A 34 22.37 5.30 -29.53
C ALA A 34 22.89 6.44 -28.64
N LEU A 35 23.07 6.22 -27.33
CA LEU A 35 23.64 7.20 -26.42
C LEU A 35 25.07 7.57 -26.78
N ALA A 36 25.88 6.57 -27.19
CA ALA A 36 27.26 6.80 -27.62
C ALA A 36 27.33 7.61 -28.92
N ASP A 37 26.38 7.38 -29.84
CA ASP A 37 26.36 8.06 -31.16
C ASP A 37 25.72 9.47 -31.09
N VAL A 38 24.65 9.64 -30.33
CA VAL A 38 23.82 10.87 -30.29
C VAL A 38 24.15 11.72 -29.08
N GLY A 39 24.52 11.12 -27.94
CA GLY A 39 24.88 11.84 -26.71
C GLY A 39 23.69 12.43 -25.94
N ASP A 40 22.45 12.07 -26.29
CA ASP A 40 21.25 12.63 -25.64
C ASP A 40 21.05 12.06 -24.22
N PRO A 41 21.06 12.91 -23.15
CA PRO A 41 20.88 12.48 -21.78
C PRO A 41 19.53 11.79 -21.51
N GLU A 42 18.50 12.04 -22.31
CA GLU A 42 17.19 11.37 -22.18
C GLU A 42 17.29 9.88 -22.41
N ILE A 43 18.21 9.43 -23.26
CA ILE A 43 18.47 8.02 -23.50
C ILE A 43 18.97 7.31 -22.22
N ALA A 44 19.86 7.95 -21.48
CA ALA A 44 20.34 7.43 -20.19
C ALA A 44 19.19 7.29 -19.17
N THR A 45 18.30 8.28 -19.11
CA THR A 45 17.11 8.25 -18.27
C THR A 45 16.19 7.09 -18.66
N ARG A 46 15.99 6.84 -19.94
CA ARG A 46 15.17 5.74 -20.47
C ARG A 46 15.75 4.37 -20.10
N ILE A 47 17.06 4.19 -20.21
CA ILE A 47 17.75 2.96 -19.76
C ILE A 47 17.45 2.71 -18.26
N ALA A 48 17.62 3.75 -17.42
CA ALA A 48 17.35 3.63 -15.99
C ALA A 48 15.89 3.28 -15.70
N GLN A 49 14.94 3.81 -16.44
CA GLN A 49 13.51 3.50 -16.31
C GLN A 49 13.19 2.04 -16.65
N TYR A 50 13.75 1.48 -17.72
CA TYR A 50 13.56 0.06 -18.07
C TYR A 50 14.13 -0.87 -17.00
N GLU A 51 15.32 -0.58 -16.49
CA GLU A 51 15.91 -1.35 -15.40
C GLU A 51 15.08 -1.26 -14.10
N LEU A 52 14.59 -0.08 -13.75
CA LEU A 52 13.73 0.09 -12.58
C LEU A 52 12.44 -0.70 -12.73
N ALA A 53 11.77 -0.62 -13.88
CA ALA A 53 10.55 -1.36 -14.17
C ALA A 53 10.77 -2.89 -14.07
N TYR A 54 11.87 -3.39 -14.61
CA TYR A 54 12.22 -4.80 -14.51
C TYR A 54 12.46 -5.24 -13.07
N ARG A 55 13.23 -4.47 -12.30
CA ARG A 55 13.46 -4.74 -10.87
C ARG A 55 12.17 -4.77 -10.07
N MET A 56 11.26 -3.84 -10.33
CA MET A 56 9.94 -3.84 -9.70
C MET A 56 9.17 -5.12 -10.04
N GLN A 57 9.09 -5.50 -11.30
CA GLN A 57 8.39 -6.72 -11.72
C GLN A 57 8.95 -7.99 -11.10
N SER A 58 10.25 -8.07 -10.90
CA SER A 58 10.90 -9.25 -10.32
C SER A 58 10.80 -9.32 -8.79
N SER A 59 10.79 -8.19 -8.10
CA SER A 59 10.83 -8.14 -6.62
C SER A 59 9.45 -8.07 -5.96
N VAL A 60 8.48 -7.40 -6.61
CA VAL A 60 7.16 -7.15 -6.00
C VAL A 60 6.38 -8.42 -5.68
N PRO A 61 6.35 -9.50 -6.51
CA PRO A 61 5.60 -10.71 -6.17
C PRO A 61 6.01 -11.31 -4.82
N GLY A 62 7.32 -11.41 -4.57
CA GLY A 62 7.84 -11.91 -3.30
C GLY A 62 7.58 -10.96 -2.12
N LEU A 63 7.54 -9.66 -2.39
CA LEU A 63 7.25 -8.64 -1.39
C LEU A 63 5.77 -8.69 -0.96
N MET A 64 4.87 -8.88 -1.91
CA MET A 64 3.42 -8.94 -1.67
C MET A 64 2.96 -10.26 -1.04
N ASP A 65 3.80 -11.29 -1.04
CA ASP A 65 3.46 -12.61 -0.49
C ASP A 65 3.63 -12.62 1.03
N ILE A 66 2.56 -12.27 1.76
CA ILE A 66 2.53 -12.28 3.23
C ILE A 66 2.46 -13.71 3.82
N LYS A 67 2.35 -14.77 3.00
CA LYS A 67 2.41 -16.17 3.49
C LYS A 67 3.76 -16.52 4.11
N ARG A 68 4.78 -15.73 3.81
CA ARG A 68 6.13 -15.90 4.36
C ARG A 68 6.30 -15.31 5.75
N GLU A 69 5.31 -14.59 6.24
CA GLU A 69 5.33 -14.06 7.60
C GLU A 69 5.01 -15.16 8.62
N THR A 70 5.53 -14.99 9.83
CA THR A 70 5.22 -15.93 10.92
C THR A 70 3.78 -15.78 11.40
N SER A 71 3.25 -16.81 12.04
CA SER A 71 1.91 -16.77 12.64
C SER A 71 1.79 -15.66 13.67
N GLU A 72 2.84 -15.44 14.46
CA GLU A 72 2.91 -14.39 15.48
C GLU A 72 2.82 -13.00 14.85
N THR A 73 3.54 -12.77 13.75
CA THR A 73 3.47 -11.50 12.99
C THR A 73 2.07 -11.30 12.41
N LEU A 74 1.52 -12.31 11.75
CA LEU A 74 0.16 -12.22 11.18
C LEU A 74 -0.87 -11.92 12.28
N GLU A 75 -0.75 -12.57 13.43
CA GLU A 75 -1.63 -12.34 14.57
C GLU A 75 -1.44 -10.94 15.15
N ALA A 76 -0.21 -10.47 15.37
CA ALA A 76 0.06 -9.13 15.89
C ALA A 76 -0.66 -8.05 15.09
N TYR A 77 -0.55 -8.09 13.76
CA TYR A 77 -1.27 -7.17 12.86
C TYR A 77 -2.78 -7.45 12.77
N GLY A 78 -3.24 -8.63 13.13
CA GLY A 78 -4.59 -9.12 12.80
C GLY A 78 -4.76 -9.39 11.29
N ALA A 79 -3.65 -9.65 10.59
CA ALA A 79 -3.63 -9.90 9.16
C ALA A 79 -4.17 -11.31 8.85
N LYS A 80 -4.83 -11.46 7.71
CA LYS A 80 -5.38 -12.75 7.25
C LYS A 80 -4.98 -12.99 5.81
N LEU A 81 -4.49 -14.19 5.54
CA LEU A 81 -4.11 -14.58 4.18
C LEU A 81 -5.32 -14.49 3.24
N GLY A 82 -5.12 -13.85 2.09
CA GLY A 82 -6.16 -13.69 1.07
C GLY A 82 -7.23 -12.64 1.39
N ALA A 83 -7.18 -11.98 2.53
CA ALA A 83 -8.12 -10.90 2.87
C ALA A 83 -7.64 -9.55 2.36
N THR A 84 -8.59 -8.69 1.99
CA THR A 84 -8.34 -7.27 1.76
C THR A 84 -8.67 -6.52 3.04
N SER A 85 -7.67 -6.04 3.76
CA SER A 85 -7.84 -5.35 5.04
C SER A 85 -6.73 -4.34 5.29
N LEU A 86 -7.00 -3.35 6.15
CA LEU A 86 -5.97 -2.42 6.61
C LEU A 86 -4.83 -3.16 7.32
N ALA A 87 -5.12 -4.23 8.04
CA ALA A 87 -4.12 -5.08 8.69
C ALA A 87 -3.10 -5.64 7.70
N ASN A 88 -3.58 -6.20 6.58
CA ASN A 88 -2.70 -6.69 5.52
C ASN A 88 -1.91 -5.54 4.87
N ASN A 89 -2.54 -4.37 4.69
CA ASN A 89 -1.89 -3.21 4.10
C ASN A 89 -0.79 -2.65 5.03
N CYS A 90 -1.01 -2.59 6.35
CA CYS A 90 0.02 -2.18 7.31
C CYS A 90 1.20 -3.16 7.32
N LEU A 91 0.94 -4.46 7.26
CA LEU A 91 2.00 -5.47 7.16
C LEU A 91 2.81 -5.33 5.86
N LEU A 92 2.14 -5.07 4.74
CA LEU A 92 2.80 -4.79 3.46
C LEU A 92 3.61 -3.48 3.50
N ALA A 93 3.10 -2.44 4.20
CA ALA A 93 3.82 -1.19 4.38
C ALA A 93 5.15 -1.40 5.11
N ARG A 94 5.18 -2.19 6.19
CA ARG A 94 6.40 -2.57 6.89
C ARG A 94 7.39 -3.24 5.93
N ARG A 95 6.93 -4.21 5.13
CA ARG A 95 7.77 -4.93 4.15
C ARG A 95 8.34 -4.00 3.07
N LEU A 96 7.55 -3.01 2.64
CA LEU A 96 8.00 -1.99 1.69
C LEU A 96 9.10 -1.10 2.30
N VAL A 97 8.92 -0.67 3.54
CA VAL A 97 9.93 0.13 4.27
C VAL A 97 11.22 -0.68 4.44
N GLU A 98 11.16 -1.96 4.82
CA GLU A 98 12.33 -2.85 4.90
C GLU A 98 13.09 -2.98 3.58
N LYS A 99 12.42 -2.78 2.45
CA LYS A 99 13.05 -2.79 1.11
C LYS A 99 13.52 -1.42 0.66
N GLY A 100 13.47 -0.41 1.53
CA GLY A 100 13.93 0.93 1.26
C GLY A 100 12.96 1.77 0.43
N VAL A 101 11.69 1.41 0.37
CA VAL A 101 10.67 2.26 -0.25
C VAL A 101 10.47 3.48 0.62
N ARG A 102 10.82 4.65 0.10
CA ARG A 102 10.87 5.91 0.86
C ARG A 102 9.51 6.53 1.16
N PHE A 103 8.49 6.22 0.36
CA PHE A 103 7.15 6.77 0.53
C PHE A 103 6.11 5.66 0.36
N VAL A 104 5.35 5.40 1.41
CA VAL A 104 4.27 4.40 1.43
C VAL A 104 3.00 5.11 1.90
N GLN A 105 1.95 5.04 1.11
CA GLN A 105 0.66 5.64 1.45
C GLN A 105 -0.40 4.55 1.55
N LEU A 106 -1.12 4.54 2.66
CA LEU A 106 -2.24 3.66 2.91
C LEU A 106 -3.53 4.48 2.95
N PHE A 107 -4.57 3.93 2.32
CA PHE A 107 -5.91 4.49 2.37
C PHE A 107 -6.82 3.57 3.14
N ASP A 108 -7.57 4.13 4.09
CA ASP A 108 -8.62 3.43 4.83
C ASP A 108 -9.95 4.12 4.61
N GLN A 109 -10.90 3.42 4.03
CA GLN A 109 -12.22 3.94 3.66
C GLN A 109 -13.24 3.70 4.78
N GLY A 110 -14.39 4.37 4.67
CA GLY A 110 -15.54 4.13 5.54
C GLY A 110 -15.51 4.90 6.84
N TRP A 111 -14.95 6.11 6.83
CA TRP A 111 -14.99 7.07 7.93
C TRP A 111 -16.10 8.10 7.80
N ASP A 112 -16.69 8.19 6.61
CA ASP A 112 -17.79 9.10 6.30
C ASP A 112 -19.14 8.53 6.79
N HIS A 113 -19.52 8.87 8.02
CA HIS A 113 -20.71 8.35 8.66
C HIS A 113 -21.83 9.39 8.67
N HIS A 114 -22.82 9.19 7.81
CA HIS A 114 -24.05 9.97 7.76
C HIS A 114 -25.16 9.40 8.65
N SER A 115 -24.96 8.20 9.19
CA SER A 115 -25.88 7.52 10.11
C SER A 115 -25.14 6.50 10.97
N GLY A 116 -25.71 6.11 12.10
CA GLY A 116 -25.20 5.04 12.96
C GLY A 116 -23.79 5.25 13.52
N ILE A 117 -23.37 6.51 13.71
CA ILE A 117 -22.01 6.89 14.07
C ILE A 117 -21.53 6.21 15.35
N PHE A 118 -22.38 6.13 16.38
CA PHE A 118 -22.02 5.55 17.69
C PHE A 118 -21.72 4.05 17.63
N GLY A 119 -22.31 3.33 16.67
CA GLY A 119 -22.01 1.91 16.43
C GLY A 119 -20.86 1.69 15.46
N SER A 120 -20.67 2.60 14.51
CA SER A 120 -19.72 2.48 13.41
C SER A 120 -18.31 2.91 13.80
N ILE A 121 -18.13 4.05 14.46
CA ILE A 121 -16.81 4.57 14.87
C ILE A 121 -16.03 3.60 15.75
N PRO A 122 -16.62 3.00 16.81
CA PRO A 122 -15.86 2.05 17.63
C PRO A 122 -15.42 0.80 16.88
N LYS A 123 -16.19 0.36 15.86
CA LYS A 123 -15.78 -0.77 15.00
C LYS A 123 -14.62 -0.36 14.10
N LYS A 124 -14.72 0.81 13.51
CA LYS A 124 -13.71 1.37 12.62
C LYS A 124 -12.41 1.64 13.36
N ALA A 125 -12.48 2.25 14.53
CA ALA A 125 -11.33 2.50 15.39
C ALA A 125 -10.59 1.21 15.75
N ARG A 126 -11.29 0.14 16.11
CA ARG A 126 -10.67 -1.18 16.37
C ARG A 126 -9.99 -1.80 15.15
N GLN A 127 -10.50 -1.54 13.95
CA GLN A 127 -9.86 -2.02 12.71
C GLN A 127 -8.56 -1.26 12.39
N LEU A 128 -8.44 -0.02 12.83
CA LEU A 128 -7.25 0.82 12.66
C LEU A 128 -6.22 0.59 13.77
N ASP A 129 -6.65 0.54 15.01
CA ASP A 129 -5.82 0.58 16.22
C ASP A 129 -4.79 -0.55 16.24
N ARG A 130 -5.24 -1.80 16.16
CA ARG A 130 -4.36 -2.97 16.23
C ARG A 130 -3.28 -2.99 15.14
N PRO A 131 -3.59 -2.88 13.85
CA PRO A 131 -2.56 -2.96 12.82
C PRO A 131 -1.59 -1.78 12.81
N VAL A 132 -2.03 -0.59 13.21
CA VAL A 132 -1.15 0.57 13.34
C VAL A 132 -0.21 0.41 14.53
N ALA A 133 -0.71 -0.03 15.68
CA ALA A 133 0.12 -0.32 16.84
C ALA A 133 1.16 -1.42 16.52
N ALA A 134 0.76 -2.47 15.82
CA ALA A 134 1.67 -3.52 15.37
C ALA A 134 2.73 -3.00 14.40
N LEU A 135 2.36 -2.13 13.45
CA LEU A 135 3.29 -1.50 12.51
C LEU A 135 4.37 -0.70 13.25
N ILE A 136 3.96 0.14 14.21
CA ILE A 136 4.89 0.96 15.00
C ILE A 136 5.82 0.08 15.83
N GLY A 137 5.27 -0.96 16.48
CA GLY A 137 6.04 -1.92 17.27
C GLY A 137 7.07 -2.67 16.43
N ASP A 138 6.64 -3.22 15.31
CA ASP A 138 7.48 -4.00 14.40
C ASP A 138 8.61 -3.14 13.76
N LEU A 139 8.29 -1.90 13.36
CA LEU A 139 9.32 -0.96 12.88
C LEU A 139 10.34 -0.61 13.97
N ARG A 140 9.91 -0.47 15.23
CA ARG A 140 10.79 -0.22 16.37
C ARG A 140 11.71 -1.42 16.63
N GLU A 141 11.16 -2.63 16.70
CA GLU A 141 11.92 -3.86 16.94
C GLU A 141 12.97 -4.12 15.85
N ARG A 142 12.70 -3.67 14.62
CA ARG A 142 13.61 -3.79 13.48
C ARG A 142 14.61 -2.63 13.38
N GLY A 143 14.55 -1.64 14.27
CA GLY A 143 15.40 -0.44 14.21
C GLY A 143 15.10 0.49 13.03
N LEU A 144 13.91 0.39 12.46
CA LEU A 144 13.48 1.20 11.30
C LEU A 144 12.68 2.44 11.71
N LEU A 145 12.17 2.48 12.96
CA LEU A 145 11.27 3.55 13.40
C LEU A 145 11.97 4.91 13.45
N ASP A 146 13.24 4.94 13.83
CA ASP A 146 14.02 6.19 13.97
C ASP A 146 14.25 6.89 12.61
N GLU A 147 14.18 6.12 11.52
CA GLU A 147 14.32 6.63 10.14
C GLU A 147 12.98 6.71 9.40
N THR A 148 11.86 6.42 10.08
CA THR A 148 10.53 6.34 9.45
C THR A 148 9.56 7.31 10.10
N LEU A 149 9.13 8.33 9.37
CA LEU A 149 8.04 9.21 9.80
C LEU A 149 6.70 8.54 9.49
N ILE A 150 5.89 8.30 10.53
CA ILE A 150 4.51 7.81 10.38
C ILE A 150 3.56 8.98 10.59
N VAL A 151 2.74 9.25 9.58
CA VAL A 151 1.71 10.28 9.62
C VAL A 151 0.34 9.62 9.51
N ILE A 152 -0.51 9.88 10.51
CA ILE A 152 -1.92 9.49 10.49
C ILE A 152 -2.73 10.77 10.34
N GLY A 153 -3.43 10.89 9.23
CA GLY A 153 -4.21 12.07 8.93
C GLY A 153 -5.59 11.72 8.41
N SER A 154 -6.50 12.65 8.54
CA SER A 154 -7.78 12.65 7.85
C SER A 154 -7.90 13.91 6.99
N GLU A 155 -9.01 14.04 6.30
CA GLU A 155 -9.36 15.23 5.54
C GLU A 155 -9.82 16.39 6.46
N PHE A 156 -10.89 17.03 6.13
CA PHE A 156 -11.50 18.07 6.97
C PHE A 156 -12.24 17.49 8.19
N GLY A 157 -12.50 18.31 9.19
CA GLY A 157 -13.31 17.94 10.34
C GLY A 157 -14.81 17.87 10.03
N ARG A 158 -15.57 17.33 10.97
CA ARG A 158 -17.03 17.28 10.93
C ARG A 158 -17.61 18.27 11.92
N THR A 159 -18.79 18.79 11.61
CA THR A 159 -19.51 19.69 12.53
C THR A 159 -20.00 18.94 13.76
N PRO A 160 -20.24 19.63 14.90
CA PRO A 160 -20.92 19.05 16.05
C PRO A 160 -22.39 18.75 15.77
N MET A 161 -22.95 19.25 14.66
CA MET A 161 -24.35 19.06 14.31
C MET A 161 -24.62 17.61 13.90
N LEU A 162 -25.76 17.10 14.31
CA LEU A 162 -26.21 15.76 13.98
C LEU A 162 -26.90 15.78 12.62
N GLN A 163 -26.44 14.91 11.74
CA GLN A 163 -27.13 14.59 10.51
C GLN A 163 -27.93 13.30 10.70
N GLY A 164 -29.21 13.37 10.47
CA GLY A 164 -30.09 12.21 10.56
C GLY A 164 -31.55 12.62 10.40
N LYS A 165 -32.40 11.72 9.92
CA LYS A 165 -33.85 11.97 9.88
C LYS A 165 -34.36 12.03 11.31
N SER A 166 -34.77 13.21 11.75
CA SER A 166 -35.50 13.47 12.98
C SER A 166 -36.91 12.92 12.84
N ASN A 167 -37.09 11.61 12.85
CA ASN A 167 -38.36 11.01 13.16
C ASN A 167 -38.38 10.67 14.66
N GLY A 168 -38.56 11.69 15.51
CA GLY A 168 -39.14 11.60 16.84
C GLY A 168 -38.62 10.58 17.85
N GLY A 169 -37.52 9.90 17.62
CA GLY A 169 -36.92 8.93 18.50
C GLY A 169 -35.48 9.29 18.74
N ALA A 170 -35.01 9.32 19.98
CA ALA A 170 -33.62 9.39 20.39
C ALA A 170 -32.88 8.12 19.89
N GLY A 171 -32.83 7.91 18.58
CA GLY A 171 -32.30 6.72 17.98
C GLY A 171 -30.86 6.90 17.58
N ASN A 172 -30.06 5.89 17.82
CA ASN A 172 -28.64 5.70 17.49
C ASN A 172 -28.30 5.80 15.98
N ASN A 173 -29.17 6.39 15.16
CA ASN A 173 -29.00 6.45 13.71
C ASN A 173 -28.67 7.87 13.23
N VAL A 174 -27.65 8.45 13.80
CA VAL A 174 -27.18 9.79 13.46
C VAL A 174 -25.77 9.75 12.94
N GLY A 175 -25.44 10.66 12.04
CA GLY A 175 -24.12 10.98 11.56
C GLY A 175 -23.70 12.38 11.97
N ARG A 176 -22.65 12.87 11.39
CA ARG A 176 -22.18 14.24 11.49
C ARG A 176 -22.18 14.91 10.13
N ASP A 177 -22.59 16.15 10.09
CA ASP A 177 -22.64 16.91 8.84
C ASP A 177 -21.26 17.38 8.40
N HIS A 178 -21.11 17.63 7.09
CA HIS A 178 -19.95 18.27 6.52
C HIS A 178 -20.19 19.79 6.43
N HIS A 179 -19.19 20.57 6.70
CA HIS A 179 -19.08 21.96 6.28
C HIS A 179 -17.62 22.33 6.07
#